data_28e9964a8ee5b46b2fea0db269026927
#
_entry.id   28e9964a8ee5b46b2fea0db269026927
#
_cell.length_a   1.000
_cell.length_b   1.000
_cell.length_c   1.000
_cell.angle_alpha   90.00
_cell.angle_beta   90.00
_cell.angle_gamma   90.00
#
_symmetry.space_group_name_H-M   'P 1'
#
loop_
_entity.id
_entity.type
_entity.pdbx_description
1 polymer ?
#
loop_
_entity_poly.entity_id
_entity_poly.type
_entity_poly.pdbx_seq_one_letter_code
_entity_poly.pdbx_strand_id
1 'polypeptide(L)'
;MIHILMDILLGKTLEELQAVAQEVGLPRFAGKQLAEWLYVRRATSFDEMTNISLKGREALKARYTIGRHAPVAEAISKDGTKKYLFRISNSEAVQQQSGLTSSGVPEKSADFWGASSEAVYIESVYIPDDDRATICVSTQAGCKMGCRFCMTGTLGFHGHLSAADILNQIFSIPDSDKLTNIVYMGEGEPMDNLDNVLRSLNAMTKAWGCAWSPKRITVSSVGLLSSPNRLIASSPLQRFIEESDCHLAISLHNPFSTERQEIMPIEKVNHLSDVIALLKQYDWTHQRRVSFEYICWGGVNDTPKHANELLRLLKGIDCRINLIRFHASPIANSQSPIANSQSSIANRGSDEQQMEWLRDYLTAHGITTTIRRSRGEDILAACGMLVNALNEQQ
;
A
#
# COMPACT_ATOMS: atom_id res chain seq x y z
N MET A 1 26.63 -26.75 -0.06
CA MET A 1 25.27 -27.03 -0.57
C MET A 1 24.76 -25.75 -1.19
N ILE A 2 24.53 -25.74 -2.50
CA ILE A 2 23.87 -24.60 -3.17
C ILE A 2 22.43 -24.62 -2.68
N HIS A 3 22.01 -23.63 -1.87
CA HIS A 3 20.61 -23.41 -1.59
C HIS A 3 19.95 -23.03 -2.91
N ILE A 4 19.30 -23.98 -3.56
CA ILE A 4 18.39 -23.69 -4.67
C ILE A 4 17.24 -22.92 -4.03
N LEU A 5 17.17 -21.61 -4.29
CA LEU A 5 16.04 -20.79 -3.92
C LEU A 5 14.82 -21.37 -4.66
N MET A 6 13.90 -21.96 -3.89
CA MET A 6 12.66 -22.51 -4.45
C MET A 6 11.79 -21.34 -4.94
N ASP A 7 11.27 -21.45 -6.15
CA ASP A 7 10.39 -20.42 -6.71
C ASP A 7 9.02 -20.41 -6.00
N ILE A 8 8.41 -19.21 -5.89
CA ILE A 8 7.16 -18.99 -5.15
C ILE A 8 5.97 -19.06 -6.11
N LEU A 9 4.90 -19.80 -5.73
CA LEU A 9 3.69 -19.90 -6.55
C LEU A 9 2.70 -18.75 -6.30
N LEU A 10 2.61 -18.24 -5.09
CA LEU A 10 1.74 -17.10 -4.77
C LEU A 10 2.17 -15.89 -5.63
N GLY A 11 1.19 -15.17 -6.20
CA GLY A 11 1.45 -14.04 -7.10
C GLY A 11 1.67 -14.41 -8.56
N LYS A 12 1.76 -15.70 -8.92
CA LYS A 12 1.81 -16.13 -10.32
C LYS A 12 0.43 -15.98 -11.00
N THR A 13 0.45 -15.57 -12.27
CA THR A 13 -0.76 -15.50 -13.10
C THR A 13 -1.26 -16.89 -13.46
N LEU A 14 -2.46 -16.99 -14.05
CA LEU A 14 -2.99 -18.27 -14.52
C LEU A 14 -2.08 -18.90 -15.58
N GLU A 15 -1.54 -18.11 -16.49
CA GLU A 15 -0.64 -18.55 -17.57
C GLU A 15 0.66 -19.10 -16.97
N GLU A 16 1.22 -18.42 -16.00
CA GLU A 16 2.42 -18.88 -15.29
C GLU A 16 2.15 -20.18 -14.50
N LEU A 17 1.00 -20.30 -13.82
CA LEU A 17 0.62 -21.53 -13.14
C LEU A 17 0.37 -22.71 -14.11
N GLN A 18 -0.13 -22.42 -15.32
CA GLN A 18 -0.23 -23.42 -16.37
C GLN A 18 1.15 -23.89 -16.87
N ALA A 19 2.11 -22.97 -16.99
CA ALA A 19 3.49 -23.30 -17.33
C ALA A 19 4.14 -24.15 -16.23
N VAL A 20 3.97 -23.75 -14.94
CA VAL A 20 4.42 -24.55 -13.78
C VAL A 20 3.85 -25.96 -13.81
N ALA A 21 2.53 -26.11 -14.08
CA ALA A 21 1.92 -27.44 -14.17
C ALA A 21 2.61 -28.31 -15.25
N GLN A 22 2.85 -27.76 -16.44
CA GLN A 22 3.53 -28.48 -17.52
C GLN A 22 4.98 -28.84 -17.17
N GLU A 23 5.70 -27.92 -16.52
CA GLU A 23 7.09 -28.12 -16.09
C GLU A 23 7.24 -29.27 -15.10
N VAL A 24 6.26 -29.49 -14.22
CA VAL A 24 6.26 -30.61 -13.26
C VAL A 24 5.57 -31.87 -13.81
N GLY A 25 5.29 -31.90 -15.12
CA GLY A 25 4.69 -33.07 -15.79
C GLY A 25 3.18 -33.24 -15.53
N LEU A 26 2.50 -32.19 -15.11
CA LEU A 26 1.05 -32.14 -15.00
C LEU A 26 0.41 -31.61 -16.29
N PRO A 27 -0.84 -31.94 -16.60
CA PRO A 27 -1.55 -31.35 -17.73
C PRO A 27 -1.78 -29.85 -17.51
N ARG A 28 -1.82 -29.08 -18.60
CA ARG A 28 -1.98 -27.60 -18.55
C ARG A 28 -3.18 -27.15 -17.70
N PHE A 29 -4.30 -27.90 -17.73
CA PHE A 29 -5.48 -27.53 -16.93
C PHE A 29 -5.23 -27.57 -15.42
N ALA A 30 -4.20 -28.30 -14.94
CA ALA A 30 -3.82 -28.30 -13.53
C ALA A 30 -3.40 -26.91 -13.02
N GLY A 31 -2.99 -25.99 -13.91
CA GLY A 31 -2.76 -24.59 -13.57
C GLY A 31 -3.99 -23.89 -13.01
N LYS A 32 -5.21 -24.22 -13.48
CA LYS A 32 -6.46 -23.72 -12.89
C LYS A 32 -6.70 -24.31 -11.50
N GLN A 33 -6.36 -25.59 -11.30
CA GLN A 33 -6.46 -26.22 -9.98
C GLN A 33 -5.48 -25.57 -8.99
N LEU A 34 -4.24 -25.30 -9.44
CA LEU A 34 -3.27 -24.56 -8.63
C LEU A 34 -3.79 -23.16 -8.26
N ALA A 35 -4.34 -22.42 -9.22
CA ALA A 35 -4.93 -21.11 -8.95
C ALA A 35 -6.08 -21.18 -7.91
N GLU A 36 -6.98 -22.15 -8.05
CA GLU A 36 -8.06 -22.37 -7.09
C GLU A 36 -7.51 -22.64 -5.68
N TRP A 37 -6.51 -23.52 -5.55
CA TRP A 37 -5.90 -23.82 -4.26
C TRP A 37 -5.18 -22.63 -3.64
N LEU A 38 -4.44 -21.87 -4.44
CA LEU A 38 -3.68 -20.72 -3.96
C LEU A 38 -4.59 -19.55 -3.56
N TYR A 39 -5.55 -19.20 -4.42
CA TYR A 39 -6.28 -17.93 -4.29
C TYR A 39 -7.67 -18.07 -3.67
N VAL A 40 -8.37 -19.18 -3.92
CA VAL A 40 -9.73 -19.39 -3.40
C VAL A 40 -9.67 -20.16 -2.09
N ARG A 41 -9.02 -21.33 -2.09
CA ARG A 41 -8.91 -22.19 -0.90
C ARG A 41 -7.81 -21.77 0.05
N ARG A 42 -6.89 -20.92 -0.42
CA ARG A 42 -5.78 -20.33 0.38
C ARG A 42 -4.93 -21.42 1.05
N ALA A 43 -4.61 -22.49 0.33
CA ALA A 43 -3.81 -23.60 0.81
C ALA A 43 -2.46 -23.12 1.37
N THR A 44 -2.00 -23.74 2.44
CA THR A 44 -0.70 -23.50 3.07
C THR A 44 0.30 -24.62 2.77
N SER A 45 -0.20 -25.76 2.28
CA SER A 45 0.61 -26.93 1.92
C SER A 45 0.13 -27.54 0.60
N PHE A 46 1.06 -28.09 -0.18
CA PHE A 46 0.72 -28.88 -1.38
C PHE A 46 -0.09 -30.15 -1.02
N ASP A 47 0.01 -30.65 0.21
CA ASP A 47 -0.74 -31.83 0.65
C ASP A 47 -2.25 -31.62 0.69
N GLU A 48 -2.69 -30.38 0.88
CA GLU A 48 -4.10 -30.00 0.82
C GLU A 48 -4.69 -30.11 -0.59
N MET A 49 -3.86 -30.07 -1.65
CA MET A 49 -4.28 -30.05 -3.05
C MET A 49 -4.76 -31.42 -3.56
N THR A 50 -5.84 -31.94 -2.97
CA THR A 50 -6.31 -33.32 -3.14
C THR A 50 -6.71 -33.70 -4.55
N ASN A 51 -7.07 -32.75 -5.41
CA ASN A 51 -7.36 -32.98 -6.82
C ASN A 51 -6.13 -32.93 -7.75
N ILE A 52 -4.92 -32.74 -7.17
CA ILE A 52 -3.63 -32.89 -7.86
C ILE A 52 -3.04 -34.23 -7.42
N SER A 53 -2.56 -35.04 -8.40
CA SER A 53 -1.99 -36.35 -8.12
C SER A 53 -0.84 -36.27 -7.11
N LEU A 54 -0.65 -37.33 -6.30
CA LEU A 54 0.45 -37.39 -5.34
C LEU A 54 1.81 -37.12 -6.00
N LYS A 55 2.07 -37.75 -7.17
CA LYS A 55 3.29 -37.53 -7.95
C LYS A 55 3.47 -36.05 -8.34
N GLY A 56 2.36 -35.39 -8.74
CA GLY A 56 2.38 -33.97 -9.06
C GLY A 56 2.68 -33.08 -7.86
N ARG A 57 2.07 -33.38 -6.70
CA ARG A 57 2.35 -32.65 -5.45
C ARG A 57 3.80 -32.78 -5.01
N GLU A 58 4.38 -33.97 -5.09
CA GLU A 58 5.79 -34.19 -4.78
C GLU A 58 6.73 -33.45 -5.77
N ALA A 59 6.39 -33.45 -7.06
CA ALA A 59 7.16 -32.70 -8.05
C ALA A 59 7.08 -31.16 -7.81
N LEU A 60 5.91 -30.66 -7.36
CA LEU A 60 5.77 -29.27 -6.95
C LEU A 60 6.62 -28.95 -5.72
N LYS A 61 6.53 -29.76 -4.67
CA LYS A 61 7.32 -29.59 -3.43
C LYS A 61 8.85 -29.56 -3.70
N ALA A 62 9.31 -30.30 -4.69
CA ALA A 62 10.73 -30.38 -5.02
C ALA A 62 11.28 -29.09 -5.64
N ARG A 63 10.43 -28.20 -6.20
CA ARG A 63 10.85 -27.03 -6.98
C ARG A 63 10.26 -25.72 -6.51
N TYR A 64 9.11 -25.76 -5.83
CA TYR A 64 8.30 -24.60 -5.50
C TYR A 64 7.93 -24.55 -4.03
N THR A 65 7.67 -23.34 -3.56
CA THR A 65 6.95 -23.09 -2.31
C THR A 65 5.61 -22.41 -2.62
N ILE A 66 4.66 -22.53 -1.71
CA ILE A 66 3.40 -21.78 -1.82
C ILE A 66 3.65 -20.29 -1.64
N GLY A 67 4.56 -19.90 -0.74
CA GLY A 67 4.91 -18.50 -0.45
C GLY A 67 4.05 -17.86 0.63
N ARG A 68 3.26 -18.65 1.39
CA ARG A 68 2.51 -18.17 2.55
C ARG A 68 3.29 -18.38 3.83
N HIS A 69 3.31 -17.35 4.67
CA HIS A 69 3.90 -17.40 6.01
C HIS A 69 3.12 -16.50 6.95
N ALA A 70 3.00 -16.92 8.21
CA ALA A 70 2.32 -16.16 9.23
C ALA A 70 3.07 -14.85 9.55
N PRO A 71 2.36 -13.81 10.07
CA PRO A 71 3.02 -12.66 10.65
C PRO A 71 3.91 -13.11 11.82
N VAL A 72 5.03 -12.42 12.01
CA VAL A 72 5.99 -12.73 13.08
C VAL A 72 5.59 -12.11 14.41
N ALA A 73 4.72 -11.08 14.35
CA ALA A 73 4.17 -10.42 15.54
C ALA A 73 2.86 -9.70 15.23
N GLU A 74 2.08 -9.44 16.29
CA GLU A 74 0.88 -8.62 16.23
C GLU A 74 0.78 -7.66 17.43
N ALA A 75 0.13 -6.52 17.19
CA ALA A 75 -0.30 -5.60 18.23
C ALA A 75 -1.80 -5.34 18.07
N ILE A 76 -2.51 -5.26 19.19
CA ILE A 76 -3.97 -5.08 19.21
C ILE A 76 -4.31 -3.77 19.91
N SER A 77 -5.01 -2.89 19.20
CA SER A 77 -5.53 -1.62 19.70
C SER A 77 -6.78 -1.81 20.56
N LYS A 78 -7.04 -0.85 21.43
CA LYS A 78 -8.27 -0.78 22.21
C LYS A 78 -9.56 -0.73 21.37
N ASP A 79 -9.47 -0.24 20.14
CA ASP A 79 -10.59 -0.18 19.20
C ASP A 79 -10.75 -1.44 18.34
N GLY A 80 -9.98 -2.50 18.63
CA GLY A 80 -9.99 -3.77 17.93
C GLY A 80 -9.14 -3.81 16.66
N THR A 81 -8.52 -2.69 16.26
CA THR A 81 -7.57 -2.67 15.15
C THR A 81 -6.36 -3.52 15.50
N LYS A 82 -5.87 -4.30 14.53
CA LYS A 82 -4.69 -5.16 14.71
C LYS A 82 -3.61 -4.77 13.71
N LYS A 83 -2.40 -4.62 14.19
CA LYS A 83 -1.21 -4.40 13.37
C LYS A 83 -0.39 -5.68 13.35
N TYR A 84 -0.02 -6.13 12.15
CA TYR A 84 0.75 -7.33 11.92
C TYR A 84 2.12 -6.97 11.34
N LEU A 85 3.16 -7.61 11.83
CA LEU A 85 4.51 -7.52 11.30
C LEU A 85 4.84 -8.78 10.48
N PHE A 86 5.25 -8.58 9.23
CA PHE A 86 5.69 -9.65 8.35
C PHE A 86 7.18 -9.54 8.04
N ARG A 87 7.87 -10.66 8.08
CA ARG A 87 9.24 -10.77 7.59
C ARG A 87 9.22 -11.00 6.08
N ILE A 88 9.98 -10.22 5.32
CA ILE A 88 10.12 -10.40 3.88
C ILE A 88 11.26 -11.37 3.59
N SER A 89 10.95 -12.46 2.90
CA SER A 89 11.89 -13.56 2.71
C SER A 89 12.61 -13.58 1.36
N ASN A 90 12.01 -13.02 0.29
CA ASN A 90 12.52 -13.14 -1.08
C ASN A 90 12.14 -11.95 -1.97
N SER A 91 12.11 -10.73 -1.43
CA SER A 91 11.86 -9.54 -2.24
C SER A 91 13.14 -9.03 -2.90
N GLU A 92 13.00 -8.25 -3.98
CA GLU A 92 14.10 -7.46 -4.55
C GLU A 92 14.78 -6.59 -3.47
N ALA A 93 14.05 -6.30 -2.37
CA ALA A 93 14.56 -5.62 -1.19
C ALA A 93 15.77 -6.33 -0.56
N VAL A 94 15.76 -7.66 -0.48
CA VAL A 94 16.89 -8.46 0.07
C VAL A 94 18.04 -8.55 -0.93
N GLN A 95 17.74 -8.59 -2.23
CA GLN A 95 18.77 -8.71 -3.29
C GLN A 95 19.52 -7.39 -3.52
N GLN A 96 18.89 -6.24 -3.35
CA GLN A 96 19.57 -4.94 -3.52
C GLN A 96 20.53 -4.59 -2.38
N GLN A 97 20.32 -5.11 -1.17
CA GLN A 97 21.25 -4.92 -0.06
C GLN A 97 22.57 -5.69 -0.23
N SER A 98 22.56 -6.80 -0.97
CA SER A 98 23.77 -7.59 -1.25
C SER A 98 24.66 -7.01 -2.35
N GLY A 99 24.20 -5.99 -3.08
CA GLY A 99 24.92 -5.37 -4.21
C GLY A 99 25.55 -3.99 -3.96
N LEU A 100 25.37 -3.39 -2.80
CA LEU A 100 25.85 -2.04 -2.46
C LEU A 100 27.12 -2.05 -1.60
N THR A 101 28.17 -2.71 -2.06
CA THR A 101 29.53 -2.47 -1.59
C THR A 101 30.34 -1.76 -2.68
N SER A 102 30.09 -0.48 -2.90
CA SER A 102 31.10 0.48 -3.41
C SER A 102 30.46 1.82 -3.77
N SER A 103 30.24 2.70 -2.80
CA SER A 103 30.47 4.16 -2.91
C SER A 103 29.77 4.90 -1.75
N GLY A 104 30.53 5.23 -0.74
CA GLY A 104 30.55 6.52 -0.04
C GLY A 104 29.24 7.10 0.51
N VAL A 105 28.39 6.36 1.25
CA VAL A 105 27.33 6.93 2.08
C VAL A 105 27.61 6.62 3.55
N PRO A 106 27.53 7.60 4.49
CA PRO A 106 27.94 7.39 5.88
C PRO A 106 27.04 6.39 6.62
N GLU A 107 27.69 5.50 7.30
CA GLU A 107 27.24 4.41 8.18
C GLU A 107 26.50 4.93 9.45
N LYS A 108 25.38 5.64 9.33
CA LYS A 108 24.63 6.19 10.47
C LYS A 108 23.15 5.77 10.56
N SER A 109 22.68 4.81 9.76
CA SER A 109 21.31 4.31 9.85
C SER A 109 21.16 2.87 10.36
N ALA A 110 22.27 2.20 10.70
CA ALA A 110 22.27 0.79 11.15
C ALA A 110 21.76 0.58 12.58
N ASP A 111 21.78 1.61 13.42
CA ASP A 111 21.51 1.45 14.86
C ASP A 111 20.00 1.46 15.23
N PHE A 112 19.13 1.80 14.31
CA PHE A 112 17.68 1.85 14.56
C PHE A 112 17.00 0.47 14.41
N TRP A 113 17.61 -0.47 13.71
CA TRP A 113 17.02 -1.77 13.35
C TRP A 113 17.52 -2.95 14.18
N GLY A 114 18.02 -2.74 15.39
CA GLY A 114 18.32 -3.84 16.33
C GLY A 114 18.93 -5.08 15.68
N ALA A 115 20.20 -5.00 15.29
CA ALA A 115 21.15 -6.09 15.10
C ALA A 115 20.68 -7.40 14.45
N SER A 116 20.72 -7.48 13.17
CA SER A 116 21.38 -8.47 12.31
C SER A 116 21.02 -8.16 10.85
N SER A 117 21.99 -8.07 10.01
CA SER A 117 22.02 -7.43 8.69
C SER A 117 21.19 -8.08 7.57
N GLU A 118 20.16 -8.87 7.84
CA GLU A 118 19.52 -9.70 6.80
C GLU A 118 17.99 -9.76 6.78
N ALA A 119 17.26 -9.21 7.75
CA ALA A 119 15.81 -9.34 7.79
C ALA A 119 15.10 -7.99 7.56
N VAL A 120 14.32 -7.90 6.47
CA VAL A 120 13.44 -6.77 6.20
C VAL A 120 12.03 -7.10 6.69
N TYR A 121 11.39 -6.15 7.35
CA TYR A 121 10.03 -6.29 7.86
C TYR A 121 9.12 -5.24 7.27
N ILE A 122 7.83 -5.55 7.20
CA ILE A 122 6.75 -4.64 6.82
C ILE A 122 5.55 -4.79 7.73
N GLU A 123 4.73 -3.76 7.81
CA GLU A 123 3.51 -3.75 8.59
C GLU A 123 2.26 -3.83 7.70
N SER A 124 1.24 -4.52 8.18
CA SER A 124 -0.13 -4.44 7.65
C SER A 124 -1.12 -4.23 8.80
N VAL A 125 -2.29 -3.66 8.49
CA VAL A 125 -3.27 -3.30 9.52
C VAL A 125 -4.64 -3.87 9.18
N TYR A 126 -5.19 -4.71 10.07
CA TYR A 126 -6.56 -5.17 10.04
C TYR A 126 -7.44 -4.20 10.82
N ILE A 127 -8.46 -3.67 10.17
CA ILE A 127 -9.36 -2.65 10.71
C ILE A 127 -10.78 -3.23 10.71
N PRO A 128 -11.28 -3.70 11.88
CA PRO A 128 -12.67 -4.14 12.00
C PRO A 128 -13.61 -2.93 12.05
N ASP A 129 -14.78 -3.08 11.48
CA ASP A 129 -15.93 -2.18 11.60
C ASP A 129 -17.20 -3.03 11.69
N ASP A 130 -18.38 -2.47 12.00
CA ASP A 130 -19.59 -3.22 12.31
C ASP A 130 -19.94 -4.27 11.24
N ASP A 131 -19.96 -3.88 9.97
CA ASP A 131 -20.30 -4.72 8.82
C ASP A 131 -19.13 -4.91 7.83
N ARG A 132 -17.94 -4.39 8.15
CA ARG A 132 -16.75 -4.42 7.29
C ARG A 132 -15.51 -4.80 8.06
N ALA A 133 -14.63 -5.50 7.38
CA ALA A 133 -13.27 -5.72 7.83
C ALA A 133 -12.32 -5.34 6.69
N THR A 134 -11.46 -4.37 6.94
CA THR A 134 -10.53 -3.84 5.95
C THR A 134 -9.11 -4.25 6.31
N ILE A 135 -8.34 -4.72 5.33
CA ILE A 135 -6.89 -4.86 5.46
C ILE A 135 -6.20 -3.72 4.73
N CYS A 136 -5.29 -3.03 5.43
CA CYS A 136 -4.36 -2.06 4.86
C CYS A 136 -3.04 -2.78 4.60
N VAL A 137 -2.61 -2.84 3.32
CA VAL A 137 -1.41 -3.57 2.91
C VAL A 137 -0.31 -2.64 2.44
N SER A 138 0.92 -3.06 2.69
CA SER A 138 2.15 -2.42 2.23
C SER A 138 2.55 -2.94 0.85
N THR A 139 3.20 -2.10 0.06
CA THR A 139 3.68 -2.41 -1.30
C THR A 139 5.19 -2.29 -1.44
N GLN A 140 5.83 -1.67 -0.49
CA GLN A 140 7.28 -1.52 -0.40
C GLN A 140 7.70 -1.69 1.06
N ALA A 141 8.96 -1.97 1.29
CA ALA A 141 9.60 -1.80 2.59
C ALA A 141 10.19 -0.38 2.60
N GLY A 142 9.59 0.51 3.41
CA GLY A 142 9.88 1.93 3.36
C GLY A 142 9.30 2.64 2.12
N CYS A 143 9.73 3.88 1.84
CA CYS A 143 9.18 4.67 0.75
C CYS A 143 10.16 5.74 0.25
N LYS A 144 10.25 5.92 -1.08
CA LYS A 144 11.11 6.94 -1.72
C LYS A 144 10.52 8.35 -1.72
N MET A 145 9.20 8.49 -1.48
CA MET A 145 8.49 9.77 -1.70
C MET A 145 8.86 10.84 -0.68
N GLY A 146 9.35 10.47 0.49
CA GLY A 146 9.86 11.39 1.51
C GLY A 146 8.81 12.36 2.06
N CYS A 147 7.53 11.99 2.05
CA CYS A 147 6.46 12.80 2.63
C CYS A 147 6.74 13.07 4.11
N ARG A 148 6.82 14.34 4.52
CA ARG A 148 7.29 14.73 5.85
C ARG A 148 6.34 14.35 6.98
N PHE A 149 5.08 14.12 6.68
CA PHE A 149 4.06 13.69 7.63
C PHE A 149 3.95 12.17 7.79
N CYS A 150 4.66 11.41 6.95
CA CYS A 150 4.57 9.96 6.91
C CYS A 150 5.81 9.34 7.55
N MET A 151 5.63 8.52 8.58
CA MET A 151 6.73 7.85 9.26
C MET A 151 7.48 6.91 8.31
N THR A 152 6.78 6.16 7.46
CA THR A 152 7.41 5.33 6.42
C THR A 152 8.32 6.15 5.50
N GLY A 153 7.97 7.40 5.19
CA GLY A 153 8.81 8.30 4.41
C GLY A 153 10.13 8.69 5.09
N THR A 154 10.20 8.59 6.42
CA THR A 154 11.42 8.86 7.20
C THR A 154 12.34 7.66 7.33
N LEU A 155 11.83 6.44 7.09
CA LEU A 155 12.60 5.19 7.20
C LEU A 155 13.51 4.95 5.98
N GLY A 156 13.33 5.70 4.90
CA GLY A 156 14.01 5.43 3.63
C GLY A 156 13.34 4.32 2.82
N PHE A 157 14.01 3.87 1.77
CA PHE A 157 13.52 2.82 0.88
C PHE A 157 14.43 1.59 0.97
N HIS A 158 13.83 0.44 1.26
CA HIS A 158 14.52 -0.84 1.42
C HIS A 158 14.18 -1.85 0.32
N GLY A 159 13.16 -1.56 -0.52
CA GLY A 159 12.86 -2.37 -1.70
C GLY A 159 11.37 -2.52 -1.99
N HIS A 160 11.09 -3.04 -3.19
CA HIS A 160 9.75 -3.37 -3.65
C HIS A 160 9.30 -4.72 -3.08
N LEU A 161 8.03 -4.82 -2.69
CA LEU A 161 7.42 -6.10 -2.33
C LEU A 161 7.03 -6.83 -3.62
N SER A 162 7.25 -8.14 -3.65
CA SER A 162 6.71 -8.98 -4.72
C SER A 162 5.18 -9.09 -4.60
N ALA A 163 4.52 -9.52 -5.67
CA ALA A 163 3.09 -9.81 -5.63
C ALA A 163 2.75 -10.88 -4.57
N ALA A 164 3.68 -11.82 -4.31
CA ALA A 164 3.55 -12.82 -3.25
C ALA A 164 3.54 -12.18 -1.86
N ASP A 165 4.48 -11.26 -1.58
CA ASP A 165 4.55 -10.56 -0.29
C ASP A 165 3.30 -9.71 -0.04
N ILE A 166 2.77 -9.05 -1.09
CA ILE A 166 1.53 -8.27 -0.98
C ILE A 166 0.34 -9.19 -0.66
N LEU A 167 0.18 -10.29 -1.39
CA LEU A 167 -0.91 -11.25 -1.18
C LEU A 167 -0.79 -11.99 0.14
N ASN A 168 0.44 -12.25 0.61
CA ASN A 168 0.67 -12.90 1.89
C ASN A 168 0.09 -12.09 3.05
N GLN A 169 0.18 -10.76 3.01
CA GLN A 169 -0.44 -9.88 4.02
C GLN A 169 -1.97 -10.06 4.08
N ILE A 170 -2.61 -10.32 2.93
CA ILE A 170 -4.07 -10.49 2.85
C ILE A 170 -4.49 -11.88 3.34
N PHE A 171 -3.74 -12.92 2.95
CA PHE A 171 -4.16 -14.31 3.15
C PHE A 171 -3.69 -14.93 4.46
N SER A 172 -2.63 -14.39 5.08
CA SER A 172 -1.95 -15.05 6.21
C SER A 172 -2.20 -14.42 7.57
N ILE A 173 -3.04 -13.37 7.65
CA ILE A 173 -3.53 -12.89 8.94
C ILE A 173 -4.62 -13.84 9.48
N PRO A 174 -4.76 -13.99 10.81
CA PRO A 174 -5.77 -14.85 11.42
C PRO A 174 -7.21 -14.54 11.01
N ASP A 175 -7.53 -13.26 10.80
CA ASP A 175 -8.87 -12.80 10.42
C ASP A 175 -9.08 -12.66 8.89
N SER A 176 -8.28 -13.35 8.07
CA SER A 176 -8.28 -13.19 6.60
C SER A 176 -9.61 -13.57 5.94
N ASP A 177 -10.37 -14.48 6.52
CA ASP A 177 -11.70 -14.93 6.06
C ASP A 177 -12.81 -13.90 6.34
N LYS A 178 -12.60 -13.00 7.30
CA LYS A 178 -13.53 -11.91 7.62
C LYS A 178 -13.39 -10.70 6.72
N LEU A 179 -12.31 -10.63 5.92
CA LEU A 179 -12.03 -9.48 5.10
C LEU A 179 -13.13 -9.21 4.07
N THR A 180 -13.55 -7.95 4.00
CA THR A 180 -14.50 -7.44 3.02
C THR A 180 -13.91 -6.39 2.10
N ASN A 181 -12.85 -5.69 2.53
CA ASN A 181 -12.21 -4.60 1.82
C ASN A 181 -10.68 -4.68 1.93
N ILE A 182 -10.00 -4.16 0.92
CA ILE A 182 -8.55 -4.04 0.90
C ILE A 182 -8.18 -2.60 0.53
N VAL A 183 -7.22 -2.00 1.25
CA VAL A 183 -6.65 -0.71 0.89
C VAL A 183 -5.13 -0.84 0.79
N TYR A 184 -4.57 -0.35 -0.31
CA TYR A 184 -3.14 -0.25 -0.55
C TYR A 184 -2.69 1.13 -0.05
N MET A 185 -2.63 1.27 1.27
CA MET A 185 -2.35 2.53 1.99
C MET A 185 -1.36 2.32 3.14
N GLY A 186 -0.67 1.18 3.16
CA GLY A 186 0.41 0.87 4.08
C GLY A 186 1.72 1.52 3.66
N GLU A 187 2.82 0.80 3.83
CA GLU A 187 4.15 1.29 3.44
C GLU A 187 4.33 1.28 1.93
N GLY A 188 4.96 2.36 1.43
CA GLY A 188 5.38 2.48 0.04
C GLY A 188 4.41 3.24 -0.87
N GLU A 189 4.89 3.48 -2.10
CA GLU A 189 4.12 4.08 -3.19
C GLU A 189 3.74 2.99 -4.19
N PRO A 190 2.44 2.64 -4.31
CA PRO A 190 2.01 1.54 -5.19
C PRO A 190 2.37 1.74 -6.66
N MET A 191 2.38 2.98 -7.15
CA MET A 191 2.71 3.27 -8.55
C MET A 191 4.21 3.14 -8.85
N ASP A 192 5.09 3.21 -7.83
CA ASP A 192 6.53 2.91 -7.97
C ASP A 192 6.80 1.40 -8.02
N ASN A 193 5.82 0.57 -7.58
CA ASN A 193 5.84 -0.90 -7.64
C ASN A 193 4.67 -1.46 -8.45
N LEU A 194 4.28 -0.78 -9.52
CA LEU A 194 3.01 -1.01 -10.21
C LEU A 194 2.84 -2.44 -10.73
N ASP A 195 3.87 -3.05 -11.29
CA ASP A 195 3.75 -4.40 -11.89
C ASP A 195 3.36 -5.45 -10.82
N ASN A 196 3.99 -5.43 -9.65
CA ASN A 196 3.63 -6.32 -8.54
C ASN A 196 2.25 -5.99 -7.96
N VAL A 197 1.90 -4.70 -7.88
CA VAL A 197 0.56 -4.26 -7.45
C VAL A 197 -0.50 -4.77 -8.42
N LEU A 198 -0.34 -4.58 -9.73
CA LEU A 198 -1.29 -5.08 -10.73
C LEU A 198 -1.42 -6.61 -10.71
N ARG A 199 -0.31 -7.34 -10.51
CA ARG A 199 -0.35 -8.81 -10.34
C ARG A 199 -1.18 -9.20 -9.11
N SER A 200 -0.98 -8.55 -7.98
CA SER A 200 -1.76 -8.80 -6.77
C SER A 200 -3.24 -8.47 -6.94
N LEU A 201 -3.56 -7.35 -7.60
CA LEU A 201 -4.93 -6.97 -7.93
C LEU A 201 -5.60 -7.96 -8.88
N ASN A 202 -4.88 -8.46 -9.89
CA ASN A 202 -5.39 -9.48 -10.79
C ASN A 202 -5.70 -10.79 -10.06
N ALA A 203 -4.84 -11.24 -9.16
CA ALA A 203 -5.10 -12.41 -8.31
C ALA A 203 -6.35 -12.23 -7.43
N MET A 204 -6.61 -11.00 -6.96
CA MET A 204 -7.80 -10.71 -6.16
C MET A 204 -9.08 -10.56 -6.99
N THR A 205 -9.01 -9.99 -8.19
CA THR A 205 -10.22 -9.54 -8.91
C THR A 205 -10.61 -10.43 -10.10
N LYS A 206 -9.65 -11.09 -10.76
CA LYS A 206 -9.95 -11.92 -11.94
C LYS A 206 -10.66 -13.22 -11.56
N ALA A 207 -11.47 -13.74 -12.49
CA ALA A 207 -12.27 -14.96 -12.29
C ALA A 207 -11.43 -16.23 -12.00
N TRP A 208 -10.17 -16.24 -12.37
CA TRP A 208 -9.25 -17.35 -12.05
C TRP A 208 -8.63 -17.26 -10.66
N GLY A 209 -8.74 -16.09 -10.00
CA GLY A 209 -8.24 -15.82 -8.66
C GLY A 209 -9.38 -15.79 -7.64
N CYS A 210 -9.37 -14.80 -6.74
CA CYS A 210 -10.39 -14.66 -5.69
C CYS A 210 -11.74 -14.16 -6.19
N ALA A 211 -11.81 -13.62 -7.40
CA ALA A 211 -13.01 -13.05 -8.02
C ALA A 211 -13.71 -11.95 -7.17
N TRP A 212 -12.93 -11.19 -6.40
CA TRP A 212 -13.47 -10.08 -5.63
C TRP A 212 -13.93 -8.94 -6.54
N SER A 213 -14.98 -8.24 -6.14
CA SER A 213 -15.38 -7.02 -6.81
C SER A 213 -14.27 -5.96 -6.69
N PRO A 214 -13.79 -5.37 -7.79
CA PRO A 214 -12.80 -4.28 -7.74
C PRO A 214 -13.22 -3.10 -6.86
N LYS A 215 -14.54 -2.88 -6.67
CA LYS A 215 -15.10 -1.83 -5.79
C LYS A 215 -14.76 -2.02 -4.31
N ARG A 216 -14.29 -3.19 -3.91
CA ARG A 216 -13.85 -3.49 -2.54
C ARG A 216 -12.38 -3.20 -2.32
N ILE A 217 -11.66 -2.76 -3.36
CA ILE A 217 -10.22 -2.54 -3.32
C ILE A 217 -9.93 -1.09 -3.69
N THR A 218 -9.16 -0.40 -2.86
CA THR A 218 -8.70 0.97 -3.11
C THR A 218 -7.18 1.01 -3.12
N VAL A 219 -6.59 1.61 -4.15
CA VAL A 219 -5.15 1.85 -4.24
C VAL A 219 -4.90 3.35 -4.09
N SER A 220 -4.09 3.72 -3.10
CA SER A 220 -3.70 5.11 -2.85
C SER A 220 -2.33 5.39 -3.46
N SER A 221 -2.17 6.58 -4.05
CA SER A 221 -0.92 7.00 -4.70
C SER A 221 -0.75 8.51 -4.65
N VAL A 222 0.49 8.95 -4.74
CA VAL A 222 0.81 10.37 -5.04
C VAL A 222 0.50 10.75 -6.49
N GLY A 223 0.18 9.74 -7.34
CA GLY A 223 -0.14 9.92 -8.75
C GLY A 223 1.10 10.04 -9.65
N LEU A 224 2.02 9.06 -9.62
CA LEU A 224 3.24 9.11 -10.42
C LEU A 224 2.97 9.14 -11.93
N LEU A 225 3.51 10.17 -12.59
CA LEU A 225 3.39 10.41 -14.03
C LEU A 225 4.65 9.98 -14.80
N SER A 226 5.79 9.83 -14.14
CA SER A 226 7.02 9.38 -14.77
C SER A 226 7.40 7.99 -14.27
N SER A 227 7.74 7.09 -15.21
CA SER A 227 8.30 5.79 -14.88
C SER A 227 9.82 5.88 -14.74
N PRO A 228 10.43 5.17 -13.77
CA PRO A 228 11.89 4.97 -13.75
C PRO A 228 12.39 4.32 -15.04
N ASN A 229 11.56 3.51 -15.67
CA ASN A 229 11.85 2.88 -16.97
C ASN A 229 11.32 3.76 -18.11
N ARG A 230 12.19 4.60 -18.68
CA ARG A 230 11.89 5.51 -19.80
C ARG A 230 11.43 4.82 -21.10
N LEU A 231 11.48 3.49 -21.18
CA LEU A 231 11.01 2.71 -22.33
C LEU A 231 9.49 2.48 -22.31
N ILE A 232 8.83 2.75 -21.19
CA ILE A 232 7.37 2.62 -21.07
C ILE A 232 6.72 3.95 -21.50
N ALA A 233 5.91 3.90 -22.54
CA ALA A 233 5.27 5.10 -23.12
C ALA A 233 4.19 5.71 -22.20
N SER A 234 3.51 4.87 -21.38
CA SER A 234 2.46 5.30 -20.46
C SER A 234 2.99 5.52 -19.05
N SER A 235 2.47 6.54 -18.36
CA SER A 235 2.82 6.77 -16.95
C SER A 235 2.28 5.64 -16.04
N PRO A 236 2.89 5.40 -14.86
CA PRO A 236 2.36 4.43 -13.91
C PRO A 236 0.89 4.70 -13.52
N LEU A 237 0.53 5.95 -13.30
CA LEU A 237 -0.86 6.34 -13.01
C LEU A 237 -1.79 6.00 -14.18
N GLN A 238 -1.40 6.31 -15.42
CA GLN A 238 -2.18 6.00 -16.61
C GLN A 238 -2.37 4.49 -16.76
N ARG A 239 -1.30 3.70 -16.63
CA ARG A 239 -1.38 2.25 -16.66
C ARG A 239 -2.32 1.69 -15.59
N PHE A 240 -2.24 2.19 -14.37
CA PHE A 240 -3.16 1.75 -13.31
C PHE A 240 -4.63 2.02 -13.69
N ILE A 241 -4.93 3.19 -14.25
CA ILE A 241 -6.29 3.55 -14.67
C ILE A 241 -6.78 2.62 -15.80
N GLU A 242 -5.91 2.26 -16.73
CA GLU A 242 -6.26 1.47 -17.91
C GLU A 242 -6.26 -0.06 -17.63
N GLU A 243 -5.37 -0.54 -16.76
CA GLU A 243 -5.17 -1.98 -16.50
C GLU A 243 -5.93 -2.49 -15.26
N SER A 244 -6.47 -1.59 -14.41
CA SER A 244 -7.16 -1.96 -13.17
C SER A 244 -8.55 -1.35 -13.08
N ASP A 245 -9.53 -2.12 -12.56
CA ASP A 245 -10.88 -1.65 -12.24
C ASP A 245 -11.06 -1.24 -10.77
N CYS A 246 -9.99 -1.23 -9.98
CA CYS A 246 -10.03 -0.87 -8.56
C CYS A 246 -10.17 0.64 -8.35
N HIS A 247 -10.65 1.04 -7.17
CA HIS A 247 -10.76 2.45 -6.81
C HIS A 247 -9.36 3.07 -6.69
N LEU A 248 -9.26 4.33 -7.13
CA LEU A 248 -8.06 5.15 -7.03
C LEU A 248 -8.24 6.21 -5.95
N ALA A 249 -7.26 6.34 -5.06
CA ALA A 249 -7.17 7.43 -4.09
C ALA A 249 -5.89 8.23 -4.36
N ILE A 250 -6.01 9.54 -4.55
CA ILE A 250 -4.87 10.43 -4.77
C ILE A 250 -4.52 11.17 -3.49
N SER A 251 -3.28 11.07 -3.05
CA SER A 251 -2.71 11.84 -1.94
C SER A 251 -2.55 13.31 -2.33
N LEU A 252 -3.60 14.11 -2.07
CA LEU A 252 -3.63 15.52 -2.44
C LEU A 252 -2.98 16.40 -1.36
N HIS A 253 -3.51 16.36 -0.13
CA HIS A 253 -3.06 16.98 1.12
C HIS A 253 -2.88 18.50 1.11
N ASN A 254 -2.62 19.14 -0.03
CA ASN A 254 -2.65 20.59 -0.18
C ASN A 254 -2.89 20.96 -1.66
N PRO A 255 -3.82 21.89 -1.97
CA PRO A 255 -4.12 22.27 -3.35
C PRO A 255 -3.13 23.29 -3.95
N PHE A 256 -2.28 23.91 -3.13
CA PHE A 256 -1.26 24.86 -3.59
C PHE A 256 0.09 24.17 -3.72
N SER A 257 0.66 24.18 -4.94
CA SER A 257 1.91 23.49 -5.25
C SER A 257 3.08 23.88 -4.33
N THR A 258 3.25 25.16 -4.02
CA THR A 258 4.30 25.65 -3.12
C THR A 258 4.18 25.09 -1.71
N GLU A 259 2.96 25.12 -1.14
CA GLU A 259 2.69 24.57 0.19
C GLU A 259 2.76 23.03 0.18
N ARG A 260 2.26 22.39 -0.91
CA ARG A 260 2.33 20.93 -1.07
C ARG A 260 3.77 20.45 -1.14
N GLN A 261 4.65 21.17 -1.82
CA GLN A 261 6.07 20.83 -1.92
C GLN A 261 6.79 20.79 -0.57
N GLU A 262 6.33 21.59 0.40
CA GLU A 262 6.90 21.58 1.76
C GLU A 262 6.59 20.30 2.51
N ILE A 263 5.42 19.67 2.28
CA ILE A 263 4.99 18.44 2.95
C ILE A 263 5.23 17.20 2.11
N MET A 264 5.24 17.33 0.78
CA MET A 264 5.41 16.24 -0.19
C MET A 264 6.50 16.64 -1.20
N PRO A 265 7.77 16.30 -0.95
CA PRO A 265 8.89 16.69 -1.84
C PRO A 265 8.74 16.21 -3.28
N ILE A 266 7.95 15.14 -3.51
CA ILE A 266 7.65 14.62 -4.85
C ILE A 266 6.99 15.68 -5.76
N GLU A 267 6.32 16.68 -5.21
CA GLU A 267 5.71 17.80 -5.98
C GLU A 267 6.73 18.55 -6.85
N LYS A 268 8.03 18.50 -6.50
CA LYS A 268 9.10 19.13 -7.30
C LYS A 268 9.23 18.55 -8.71
N VAL A 269 8.88 17.28 -8.89
CA VAL A 269 9.08 16.53 -10.14
C VAL A 269 7.81 15.87 -10.65
N ASN A 270 6.74 15.85 -9.86
CA ASN A 270 5.45 15.24 -10.16
C ASN A 270 4.34 16.18 -9.70
N HIS A 271 4.01 17.16 -10.54
CA HIS A 271 3.10 18.23 -10.17
C HIS A 271 1.66 17.76 -10.07
N LEU A 272 0.96 18.15 -9.00
CA LEU A 272 -0.45 17.84 -8.80
C LEU A 272 -1.33 18.34 -9.96
N SER A 273 -1.00 19.48 -10.55
CA SER A 273 -1.70 20.02 -11.73
C SER A 273 -1.73 19.04 -12.90
N ASP A 274 -0.62 18.35 -13.14
CA ASP A 274 -0.48 17.40 -14.24
C ASP A 274 -1.23 16.09 -13.92
N VAL A 275 -1.20 15.64 -12.66
CA VAL A 275 -2.03 14.53 -12.17
C VAL A 275 -3.51 14.84 -12.41
N ILE A 276 -3.98 16.02 -12.02
CA ILE A 276 -5.37 16.45 -12.22
C ILE A 276 -5.71 16.56 -13.72
N ALA A 277 -4.79 17.06 -14.54
CA ALA A 277 -4.99 17.15 -15.99
C ALA A 277 -5.15 15.76 -16.64
N LEU A 278 -4.38 14.77 -16.19
CA LEU A 278 -4.54 13.38 -16.62
C LEU A 278 -5.88 12.82 -16.16
N LEU A 279 -6.26 12.98 -14.90
CA LEU A 279 -7.52 12.47 -14.36
C LEU A 279 -8.74 13.03 -15.08
N LYS A 280 -8.70 14.29 -15.55
CA LYS A 280 -9.79 14.91 -16.33
C LYS A 280 -10.01 14.31 -17.72
N GLN A 281 -9.09 13.47 -18.20
CA GLN A 281 -9.24 12.77 -19.49
C GLN A 281 -10.08 11.50 -19.39
N TYR A 282 -10.43 11.05 -18.17
CA TYR A 282 -11.17 9.82 -17.92
C TYR A 282 -12.56 10.10 -17.36
N ASP A 283 -13.51 9.22 -17.70
CA ASP A 283 -14.86 9.24 -17.12
C ASP A 283 -14.88 8.46 -15.80
N TRP A 284 -15.26 9.13 -14.72
CA TRP A 284 -15.35 8.57 -13.38
C TRP A 284 -16.80 8.27 -12.93
N THR A 285 -17.81 8.52 -13.80
CA THR A 285 -19.22 8.55 -13.40
C THR A 285 -19.84 7.17 -13.13
N HIS A 286 -19.42 6.10 -13.80
CA HIS A 286 -20.18 4.86 -13.80
C HIS A 286 -19.60 3.68 -13.03
N GLN A 287 -18.30 3.53 -12.92
CA GLN A 287 -17.70 2.33 -12.30
C GLN A 287 -16.64 2.65 -11.26
N ARG A 288 -15.94 3.74 -11.42
CA ARG A 288 -14.83 4.15 -10.56
C ARG A 288 -15.12 5.55 -10.05
N ARG A 289 -15.09 5.69 -8.74
CA ARG A 289 -14.92 7.01 -8.13
C ARG A 289 -13.46 7.18 -7.79
N VAL A 290 -12.87 8.25 -8.28
CA VAL A 290 -11.60 8.72 -7.77
C VAL A 290 -11.87 9.44 -6.44
N SER A 291 -11.02 9.19 -5.45
CA SER A 291 -11.02 9.92 -4.19
C SER A 291 -9.72 10.69 -4.01
N PHE A 292 -9.79 11.75 -3.22
CA PHE A 292 -8.65 12.55 -2.82
C PHE A 292 -8.49 12.47 -1.30
N GLU A 293 -7.32 12.02 -0.87
CA GLU A 293 -6.98 11.96 0.54
C GLU A 293 -6.39 13.31 0.97
N TYR A 294 -6.92 13.88 2.05
CA TYR A 294 -6.59 15.21 2.51
C TYR A 294 -6.36 15.25 4.02
N ILE A 295 -5.10 15.22 4.43
CA ILE A 295 -4.75 15.40 5.85
C ILE A 295 -4.97 16.85 6.21
N CYS A 296 -5.66 17.10 7.33
CA CYS A 296 -6.00 18.44 7.80
C CYS A 296 -5.07 18.87 8.94
N TRP A 297 -4.34 19.97 8.73
CA TRP A 297 -3.53 20.64 9.74
C TRP A 297 -4.18 21.95 10.15
N GLY A 298 -4.40 22.14 11.46
CA GLY A 298 -5.13 23.27 12.01
C GLY A 298 -4.52 24.62 11.65
N GLY A 299 -5.28 25.46 10.95
CA GLY A 299 -4.86 26.79 10.53
C GLY A 299 -3.86 26.81 9.35
N VAL A 300 -3.51 25.64 8.79
CA VAL A 300 -2.53 25.53 7.69
C VAL A 300 -3.25 25.30 6.36
N ASN A 301 -3.95 24.19 6.20
CA ASN A 301 -4.60 23.80 4.95
C ASN A 301 -6.13 23.61 5.07
N ASP A 302 -6.72 23.93 6.20
CA ASP A 302 -8.14 23.78 6.51
C ASP A 302 -8.93 25.12 6.43
N THR A 303 -8.38 26.11 5.73
CA THR A 303 -8.93 27.48 5.64
C THR A 303 -9.88 27.64 4.44
N PRO A 304 -10.72 28.70 4.42
CA PRO A 304 -11.57 29.03 3.28
C PRO A 304 -10.80 29.19 1.93
N LYS A 305 -9.57 29.70 2.00
CA LYS A 305 -8.69 29.80 0.84
C LYS A 305 -8.43 28.42 0.23
N HIS A 306 -8.12 27.42 1.06
CA HIS A 306 -7.85 26.04 0.62
C HIS A 306 -9.12 25.35 0.12
N ALA A 307 -10.24 25.54 0.81
CA ALA A 307 -11.54 25.00 0.38
C ALA A 307 -11.92 25.50 -1.03
N ASN A 308 -11.80 26.79 -1.28
CA ASN A 308 -12.09 27.37 -2.60
C ASN A 308 -11.13 26.85 -3.70
N GLU A 309 -9.86 26.69 -3.37
CA GLU A 309 -8.90 26.15 -4.33
C GLU A 309 -9.13 24.67 -4.64
N LEU A 310 -9.55 23.86 -3.63
CA LEU A 310 -10.00 22.48 -3.86
C LEU A 310 -11.18 22.41 -4.83
N LEU A 311 -12.18 23.28 -4.66
CA LEU A 311 -13.34 23.37 -5.56
C LEU A 311 -12.91 23.73 -6.99
N ARG A 312 -11.98 24.69 -7.13
CA ARG A 312 -11.44 25.11 -8.43
C ARG A 312 -10.65 24.01 -9.11
N LEU A 313 -9.75 23.37 -8.37
CA LEU A 313 -8.82 22.34 -8.86
C LEU A 313 -9.57 21.10 -9.35
N LEU A 314 -10.56 20.63 -8.57
CA LEU A 314 -11.28 19.39 -8.81
C LEU A 314 -12.54 19.57 -9.69
N LYS A 315 -12.82 20.79 -10.13
CA LYS A 315 -13.94 21.06 -11.04
C LYS A 315 -13.89 20.18 -12.27
N GLY A 316 -14.97 19.47 -12.53
CA GLY A 316 -15.11 18.58 -13.70
C GLY A 316 -14.66 17.14 -13.46
N ILE A 317 -14.27 16.77 -12.24
CA ILE A 317 -13.99 15.39 -11.86
C ILE A 317 -15.11 14.91 -10.91
N ASP A 318 -15.80 13.81 -11.24
CA ASP A 318 -16.71 13.14 -10.30
C ASP A 318 -15.88 12.41 -9.23
N CYS A 319 -15.69 13.05 -8.08
CA CYS A 319 -14.81 12.60 -7.05
C CYS A 319 -15.38 12.78 -5.64
N ARG A 320 -14.68 12.20 -4.67
CA ARG A 320 -14.89 12.53 -3.24
C ARG A 320 -13.59 12.98 -2.60
N ILE A 321 -13.70 13.70 -1.49
CA ILE A 321 -12.58 14.03 -0.62
C ILE A 321 -12.75 13.29 0.69
N ASN A 322 -11.68 12.62 1.14
CA ASN A 322 -11.59 12.02 2.45
C ASN A 322 -10.68 12.90 3.33
N LEU A 323 -11.26 13.59 4.29
CA LEU A 323 -10.52 14.35 5.29
C LEU A 323 -9.94 13.39 6.32
N ILE A 324 -8.64 13.53 6.58
CA ILE A 324 -7.88 12.70 7.52
C ILE A 324 -7.35 13.63 8.61
N ARG A 325 -7.58 13.28 9.87
CA ARG A 325 -6.98 14.02 10.99
C ARG A 325 -5.47 13.73 11.02
N PHE A 326 -4.67 14.78 11.12
CA PHE A 326 -3.24 14.62 11.36
C PHE A 326 -2.98 14.13 12.79
N HIS A 327 -2.13 13.13 12.91
CA HIS A 327 -1.62 12.63 14.18
C HIS A 327 -0.12 12.86 14.25
N ALA A 328 0.32 13.60 15.27
CA ALA A 328 1.75 13.74 15.54
C ALA A 328 2.29 12.40 16.06
N SER A 329 3.34 11.87 15.42
CA SER A 329 3.98 10.66 15.92
C SER A 329 4.77 10.95 17.20
N PRO A 330 4.59 10.15 18.27
CA PRO A 330 5.39 10.30 19.49
C PRO A 330 6.89 10.06 19.26
N ILE A 331 7.26 9.30 18.23
CA ILE A 331 8.65 9.01 17.85
C ILE A 331 9.29 10.21 17.12
N ALA A 332 8.50 11.00 16.40
CA ALA A 332 8.99 12.14 15.61
C ALA A 332 9.56 13.30 16.47
N ASN A 333 9.21 13.37 17.74
CA ASN A 333 9.64 14.46 18.63
C ASN A 333 11.14 14.46 18.95
N SER A 334 11.88 13.39 18.68
CA SER A 334 13.30 13.32 19.01
C SER A 334 14.26 13.34 17.78
N GLN A 335 13.80 13.00 16.59
CA GLN A 335 14.67 12.83 15.42
C GLN A 335 14.06 13.29 14.07
N SER A 336 12.81 13.77 14.04
CA SER A 336 12.18 14.19 12.79
C SER A 336 12.71 15.54 12.29
N PRO A 337 12.99 15.69 10.98
CA PRO A 337 13.27 16.99 10.36
C PRO A 337 12.15 18.02 10.58
N ILE A 338 10.91 17.56 10.89
CA ILE A 338 9.76 18.42 11.18
C ILE A 338 9.91 19.13 12.54
N ALA A 339 10.51 18.47 13.54
CA ALA A 339 10.71 19.05 14.87
C ALA A 339 11.75 20.19 14.88
N ASN A 340 12.69 20.19 13.92
CA ASN A 340 13.79 21.12 13.83
C ASN A 340 13.64 22.18 12.72
N SER A 341 12.62 22.09 11.86
CA SER A 341 12.38 23.10 10.85
C SER A 341 11.50 24.22 11.40
N GLN A 342 11.90 25.45 11.22
CA GLN A 342 11.07 26.66 11.36
C GLN A 342 9.92 26.67 10.31
N SER A 343 9.51 25.49 9.77
CA SER A 343 8.42 25.37 8.83
C SER A 343 7.10 25.64 9.55
N SER A 344 6.26 26.45 8.93
CA SER A 344 4.94 26.86 9.35
C SER A 344 3.90 25.73 9.48
N ILE A 345 4.32 24.46 9.28
CA ILE A 345 3.47 23.28 9.43
C ILE A 345 3.30 23.04 10.92
N ALA A 346 2.15 23.44 11.44
CA ALA A 346 1.77 23.19 12.81
C ALA A 346 1.80 21.66 13.06
N ASN A 347 2.47 21.23 14.14
CA ASN A 347 2.43 19.83 14.65
C ASN A 347 1.06 19.49 15.25
N ARG A 348 0.00 20.12 14.77
CA ARG A 348 -1.35 20.00 15.32
C ARG A 348 -2.36 19.72 14.19
N GLY A 349 -3.09 18.62 14.31
CA GLY A 349 -4.23 18.35 13.47
C GLY A 349 -5.33 19.38 13.66
N SER A 350 -6.17 19.56 12.64
CA SER A 350 -7.39 20.39 12.75
C SER A 350 -8.30 19.86 13.85
N ASP A 351 -8.99 20.76 14.54
CA ASP A 351 -10.04 20.37 15.47
C ASP A 351 -11.30 19.84 14.74
N GLU A 352 -12.19 19.20 15.48
CA GLU A 352 -13.39 18.58 14.93
C GLU A 352 -14.27 19.59 14.22
N GLN A 353 -14.50 20.73 14.84
CA GLN A 353 -15.38 21.77 14.32
C GLN A 353 -14.87 22.33 12.99
N GLN A 354 -13.55 22.51 12.85
CA GLN A 354 -12.95 22.98 11.61
C GLN A 354 -13.01 21.91 10.50
N MET A 355 -12.81 20.64 10.86
CA MET A 355 -12.97 19.53 9.90
C MET A 355 -14.42 19.38 9.44
N GLU A 356 -15.38 19.52 10.35
CA GLU A 356 -16.81 19.49 10.01
C GLU A 356 -17.19 20.66 9.11
N TRP A 357 -16.71 21.87 9.41
CA TRP A 357 -16.90 23.03 8.55
C TRP A 357 -16.37 22.77 7.13
N LEU A 358 -15.15 22.26 7.02
CA LEU A 358 -14.53 21.98 5.71
C LEU A 358 -15.32 20.92 4.94
N ARG A 359 -15.73 19.82 5.60
CA ARG A 359 -16.60 18.78 5.02
C ARG A 359 -17.89 19.37 4.48
N ASP A 360 -18.59 20.15 5.30
CA ASP A 360 -19.91 20.69 4.97
C ASP A 360 -19.81 21.74 3.87
N TYR A 361 -18.77 22.59 3.93
CA TYR A 361 -18.50 23.57 2.89
C TYR A 361 -18.26 22.92 1.52
N LEU A 362 -17.36 21.94 1.43
CA LEU A 362 -17.07 21.24 0.18
C LEU A 362 -18.28 20.44 -0.34
N THR A 363 -19.03 19.82 0.56
CA THR A 363 -20.24 19.05 0.21
C THR A 363 -21.34 19.96 -0.30
N ALA A 364 -21.58 21.12 0.32
CA ALA A 364 -22.56 22.11 -0.15
C ALA A 364 -22.21 22.68 -1.53
N HIS A 365 -20.92 22.65 -1.92
CA HIS A 365 -20.45 23.10 -3.23
C HIS A 365 -20.24 21.96 -4.24
N GLY A 366 -20.79 20.77 -3.97
CA GLY A 366 -20.90 19.67 -4.93
C GLY A 366 -19.78 18.62 -4.89
N ILE A 367 -18.85 18.68 -3.93
CA ILE A 367 -17.86 17.63 -3.74
C ILE A 367 -18.22 16.79 -2.51
N THR A 368 -18.65 15.53 -2.71
CA THR A 368 -18.89 14.61 -1.59
C THR A 368 -17.66 14.50 -0.70
N THR A 369 -17.77 14.92 0.55
CA THR A 369 -16.65 14.96 1.48
C THR A 369 -16.97 14.16 2.74
N THR A 370 -16.01 13.35 3.22
CA THR A 370 -16.14 12.53 4.43
C THR A 370 -14.97 12.77 5.36
N ILE A 371 -15.20 12.65 6.67
CA ILE A 371 -14.13 12.62 7.68
C ILE A 371 -13.84 11.16 8.00
N ARG A 372 -12.61 10.71 7.78
CA ARG A 372 -12.20 9.36 8.15
C ARG A 372 -11.98 9.25 9.66
N ARG A 373 -12.54 8.21 10.26
CA ARG A 373 -12.18 7.83 11.62
C ARG A 373 -10.74 7.37 11.67
N SER A 374 -9.98 7.89 12.61
CA SER A 374 -8.68 7.32 12.97
C SER A 374 -8.88 5.99 13.70
N ARG A 375 -8.05 5.02 13.40
CA ARG A 375 -8.08 3.70 14.00
C ARG A 375 -6.66 3.27 14.38
N GLY A 376 -6.52 2.56 15.52
CA GLY A 376 -5.25 1.99 15.95
C GLY A 376 -4.17 3.02 16.29
N GLU A 377 -4.52 4.22 16.75
CA GLU A 377 -3.57 5.27 17.08
C GLU A 377 -2.61 4.85 18.21
N ASP A 378 -3.13 4.15 19.20
CA ASP A 378 -2.39 3.69 20.39
C ASP A 378 -1.33 2.62 20.07
N ILE A 379 -1.44 1.98 18.89
CA ILE A 379 -0.46 1.00 18.40
C ILE A 379 0.29 1.49 17.15
N LEU A 380 0.27 2.78 16.84
CA LEU A 380 0.87 3.37 15.64
C LEU A 380 0.42 2.70 14.35
N ALA A 381 -0.88 2.44 14.22
CA ALA A 381 -1.48 1.80 13.04
C ALA A 381 -2.33 2.76 12.20
N ALA A 382 -2.46 4.03 12.58
CA ALA A 382 -3.17 5.03 11.80
C ALA A 382 -2.39 5.40 10.52
N CYS A 383 -3.09 5.98 9.54
CA CYS A 383 -2.49 6.39 8.26
C CYS A 383 -1.24 7.27 8.47
N GLY A 384 -0.13 6.87 7.85
CA GLY A 384 1.15 7.56 7.94
C GLY A 384 1.98 7.27 9.20
N MET A 385 1.52 6.39 10.09
CA MET A 385 2.19 6.10 11.37
C MET A 385 2.97 4.78 11.38
N LEU A 386 2.98 4.01 10.30
CA LEU A 386 3.69 2.72 10.24
C LEU A 386 5.19 2.91 10.28
N VAL A 387 5.86 2.22 11.21
CA VAL A 387 7.28 2.40 11.52
C VAL A 387 8.06 1.10 11.70
N ASN A 388 7.44 -0.06 11.47
CA ASN A 388 8.02 -1.38 11.72
C ASN A 388 8.50 -1.58 13.19
N ALA A 389 7.94 -0.82 14.12
CA ALA A 389 8.23 -0.93 15.52
C ALA A 389 7.15 -1.78 16.21
N LEU A 390 7.58 -2.87 16.83
CA LEU A 390 6.83 -3.45 17.94
C LEU A 390 7.10 -2.56 19.15
N ASN A 391 6.04 -2.04 19.78
CA ASN A 391 6.21 -1.38 21.07
C ASN A 391 6.86 -2.38 22.03
N GLU A 392 8.08 -2.08 22.52
CA GLU A 392 8.77 -2.78 23.60
C GLU A 392 8.02 -2.58 24.93
N GLN A 393 6.73 -2.85 24.95
CA GLN A 393 5.90 -2.84 26.17
C GLN A 393 5.10 -4.14 26.23
N GLN A 394 5.81 -5.23 26.52
CA GLN A 394 5.29 -6.40 27.21
C GLN A 394 6.26 -6.85 28.28
#